data_389264accbc93837617e9481201b5076
#
_entry.id   389264accbc93837617e9481201b5076
#
_cell.length_a   1.000
_cell.length_b   1.000
_cell.length_c   1.000
_cell.angle_alpha   90.00
_cell.angle_beta   90.00
_cell.angle_gamma   90.00
#
_symmetry.space_group_name_H-M   'P 1'
#
loop_
_entity.id
_entity.type
_entity.pdbx_description
1 polymer ?
#
loop_
_entity_poly.entity_id
_entity_poly.type
_entity_poly.pdbx_seq_one_letter_code
_entity_poly.pdbx_strand_id
1 'polypeptide(L)'
;SPKVLDTSVIIDGRIFDILKTGVIEGDIVIPEFVLSELRHIADSADDLKRTKGRRGLDILKKIQTELDIPVEISEVDYEDMPEVDAKLLRLSKQLEATVITNDFNLNKVASVQGVRVFNINELANAVKPTLLPGEEMTVTVVKEGKEFGQGVAFLDDGTMIVVENAKDRINETMEVVVTSALQTAAGRMIFARIKEQ
;
A
#
# COMPACT_ATOMS: atom_id res chain seq x y z
N SER A 1 14.94 9.26 -12.43
CA SER A 1 13.93 8.98 -13.45
C SER A 1 12.57 9.50 -13.02
N PRO A 2 11.74 9.94 -13.95
CA PRO A 2 10.38 10.37 -13.65
C PRO A 2 9.55 9.26 -13.00
N LYS A 3 8.52 9.64 -12.24
CA LYS A 3 7.58 8.74 -11.58
C LYS A 3 6.19 8.98 -12.14
N VAL A 4 5.61 7.98 -12.78
CA VAL A 4 4.26 8.03 -13.36
C VAL A 4 3.28 7.43 -12.36
N LEU A 5 2.27 8.19 -11.96
CA LEU A 5 1.28 7.74 -10.99
C LEU A 5 0.12 7.00 -11.67
N ASP A 6 -0.19 5.82 -11.17
CA ASP A 6 -1.41 5.08 -11.53
C ASP A 6 -2.63 5.64 -10.77
N THR A 7 -3.80 5.49 -11.36
CA THR A 7 -5.08 5.92 -10.77
C THR A 7 -5.29 5.33 -9.38
N SER A 8 -4.98 4.05 -9.20
CA SER A 8 -5.18 3.33 -7.94
C SER A 8 -4.38 3.92 -6.76
N VAL A 9 -3.13 4.32 -7.02
CA VAL A 9 -2.27 4.89 -5.97
C VAL A 9 -2.70 6.30 -5.57
N ILE A 10 -3.27 7.03 -6.50
CA ILE A 10 -3.81 8.38 -6.23
C ILE A 10 -5.07 8.28 -5.36
N ILE A 11 -6.00 7.40 -5.71
CA ILE A 11 -7.23 7.14 -4.93
C ILE A 11 -6.88 6.64 -3.52
N ASP A 12 -5.91 5.77 -3.39
CA ASP A 12 -5.43 5.26 -2.10
C ASP A 12 -4.98 6.40 -1.17
N GLY A 13 -4.26 7.37 -1.70
CA GLY A 13 -3.87 8.61 -1.02
C GLY A 13 -2.59 8.53 -0.21
N ARG A 14 -2.08 7.35 0.15
CA ARG A 14 -0.81 7.22 0.90
C ARG A 14 0.39 7.80 0.16
N ILE A 15 0.29 7.91 -1.16
CA ILE A 15 1.36 8.49 -1.98
C ILE A 15 1.72 9.90 -1.56
N PHE A 16 0.77 10.70 -1.09
CA PHE A 16 1.04 12.05 -0.59
C PHE A 16 2.02 12.03 0.58
N ASP A 17 1.75 11.18 1.57
CA ASP A 17 2.61 11.07 2.76
C ASP A 17 3.98 10.46 2.42
N ILE A 18 4.02 9.49 1.50
CA ILE A 18 5.27 8.89 1.03
C ILE A 18 6.14 9.92 0.31
N LEU A 19 5.55 10.72 -0.59
CA LEU A 19 6.27 11.80 -1.29
C LEU A 19 6.81 12.85 -0.31
N LYS A 20 6.04 13.18 0.71
CA LYS A 20 6.43 14.13 1.75
C LYS A 20 7.66 13.70 2.55
N THR A 21 7.92 12.40 2.66
CA THR A 21 9.14 11.88 3.31
C THR A 21 10.42 12.16 2.53
N GLY A 22 10.33 12.48 1.24
CA GLY A 22 11.48 12.64 0.36
C GLY A 22 12.16 11.35 -0.09
N VAL A 23 11.61 10.17 0.27
CA VAL A 23 12.19 8.88 -0.13
C VAL A 23 12.07 8.61 -1.64
N ILE A 24 11.09 9.21 -2.29
CA ILE A 24 10.91 9.15 -3.74
C ILE A 24 11.47 10.42 -4.34
N GLU A 25 12.49 10.26 -5.18
CA GLU A 25 13.13 11.34 -5.91
C GLU A 25 12.70 11.38 -7.37
N GLY A 26 12.74 12.57 -7.98
CA GLY A 26 12.43 12.82 -9.37
C GLY A 26 11.04 13.44 -9.58
N ASP A 27 10.80 13.84 -10.81
CA ASP A 27 9.57 14.53 -11.20
C ASP A 27 8.38 13.56 -11.17
N ILE A 28 7.24 14.06 -10.74
CA ILE A 28 5.98 13.32 -10.77
C ILE A 28 5.27 13.63 -12.08
N VAL A 29 4.92 12.59 -12.82
CA VAL A 29 4.16 12.69 -14.06
C VAL A 29 2.78 12.09 -13.87
N ILE A 30 1.77 12.89 -14.18
CA ILE A 30 0.36 12.48 -14.14
C ILE A 30 -0.17 12.57 -15.56
N PRO A 31 -0.45 11.42 -16.20
CA PRO A 31 -1.03 11.43 -17.54
C PRO A 31 -2.44 12.02 -17.55
N GLU A 32 -2.78 12.79 -18.59
CA GLU A 32 -4.16 13.32 -18.75
C GLU A 32 -5.20 12.20 -18.80
N PHE A 33 -4.86 11.02 -19.35
CA PHE A 33 -5.79 9.88 -19.34
C PHE A 33 -6.04 9.32 -17.92
N VAL A 34 -5.10 9.47 -16.98
CA VAL A 34 -5.32 9.14 -15.56
C VAL A 34 -6.24 10.18 -14.91
N LEU A 35 -6.03 11.48 -15.18
CA LEU A 35 -6.93 12.54 -14.72
C LEU A 35 -8.35 12.36 -15.25
N SER A 36 -8.48 12.01 -16.52
CA SER A 36 -9.76 11.73 -17.17
C SER A 36 -10.49 10.58 -16.50
N GLU A 37 -9.78 9.51 -16.17
CA GLU A 37 -10.33 8.38 -15.43
C GLU A 37 -10.80 8.79 -14.03
N LEU A 38 -10.00 9.57 -13.30
CA LEU A 38 -10.39 10.08 -11.98
C LEU A 38 -11.64 10.97 -12.03
N ARG A 39 -11.75 11.85 -13.03
CA ARG A 39 -12.96 12.67 -13.25
C ARG A 39 -14.17 11.81 -13.54
N HIS A 40 -14.01 10.79 -14.39
CA HIS A 40 -15.08 9.86 -14.71
C HIS A 40 -15.55 9.09 -13.46
N ILE A 41 -14.65 8.64 -12.62
CA ILE A 41 -14.95 7.98 -11.33
C ILE A 41 -15.64 8.97 -10.38
N ALA A 42 -15.18 10.23 -10.31
CA ALA A 42 -15.75 11.28 -9.48
C ALA A 42 -17.18 11.70 -9.89
N ASP A 43 -17.55 11.47 -11.14
CA ASP A 43 -18.87 11.74 -11.69
C ASP A 43 -19.79 10.51 -11.71
N SER A 44 -19.35 9.39 -11.14
CA SER A 44 -20.12 8.14 -11.08
C SER A 44 -21.44 8.34 -10.31
N ALA A 45 -22.48 7.65 -10.75
CA ALA A 45 -23.74 7.54 -10.01
C ALA A 45 -23.62 6.68 -8.74
N ASP A 46 -22.63 5.78 -8.69
CA ASP A 46 -22.32 4.99 -7.50
C ASP A 46 -21.63 5.86 -6.45
N ASP A 47 -22.20 5.91 -5.24
CA ASP A 47 -21.72 6.79 -4.16
C ASP A 47 -20.29 6.49 -3.73
N LEU A 48 -19.93 5.21 -3.64
CA LEU A 48 -18.57 4.80 -3.23
C LEU A 48 -17.52 5.15 -4.29
N LYS A 49 -17.82 4.87 -5.56
CA LYS A 49 -16.95 5.24 -6.69
C LYS A 49 -16.77 6.75 -6.76
N ARG A 50 -17.86 7.51 -6.67
CA ARG A 50 -17.80 8.97 -6.68
C ARG A 50 -16.93 9.52 -5.55
N THR A 51 -17.06 9.00 -4.34
CA THR A 51 -16.25 9.38 -3.19
C THR A 51 -14.77 9.09 -3.44
N LYS A 52 -14.44 7.92 -3.99
CA LYS A 52 -13.06 7.55 -4.34
C LYS A 52 -12.45 8.46 -5.40
N GLY A 53 -13.21 8.78 -6.45
CA GLY A 53 -12.74 9.68 -7.51
C GLY A 53 -12.46 11.09 -7.00
N ARG A 54 -13.36 11.63 -6.18
CA ARG A 54 -13.19 12.94 -5.53
C ARG A 54 -12.00 12.97 -4.60
N ARG A 55 -11.80 11.91 -3.81
CA ARG A 55 -10.61 11.76 -2.96
C ARG A 55 -9.33 11.79 -3.80
N GLY A 56 -9.30 11.09 -4.93
CA GLY A 56 -8.15 11.10 -5.82
C GLY A 56 -7.82 12.48 -6.35
N LEU A 57 -8.82 13.24 -6.80
CA LEU A 57 -8.64 14.62 -7.25
C LEU A 57 -8.14 15.55 -6.13
N ASP A 58 -8.64 15.38 -4.91
CA ASP A 58 -8.18 16.13 -3.74
C ASP A 58 -6.71 15.81 -3.40
N ILE A 59 -6.31 14.54 -3.47
CA ILE A 59 -4.92 14.12 -3.26
C ILE A 59 -3.99 14.74 -4.31
N LEU A 60 -4.37 14.75 -5.58
CA LEU A 60 -3.59 15.41 -6.63
C LEU A 60 -3.41 16.90 -6.36
N LYS A 61 -4.47 17.58 -5.96
CA LYS A 61 -4.39 18.98 -5.58
C LYS A 61 -3.42 19.23 -4.43
N LYS A 62 -3.45 18.37 -3.41
CA LYS A 62 -2.51 18.43 -2.28
C LYS A 62 -1.07 18.22 -2.72
N ILE A 63 -0.81 17.25 -3.58
CA ILE A 63 0.54 17.00 -4.13
C ILE A 63 1.05 18.26 -4.86
N GLN A 64 0.21 18.87 -5.69
CA GLN A 64 0.58 20.05 -6.47
C GLN A 64 0.80 21.32 -5.62
N THR A 65 0.04 21.47 -4.53
CA THR A 65 0.00 22.74 -3.76
C THR A 65 0.80 22.69 -2.47
N GLU A 66 0.99 21.53 -1.86
CA GLU A 66 1.61 21.39 -0.55
C GLU A 66 3.03 20.79 -0.59
N LEU A 67 3.41 20.17 -1.69
CA LEU A 67 4.74 19.58 -1.85
C LEU A 67 5.59 20.41 -2.81
N ASP A 68 6.86 20.58 -2.46
CA ASP A 68 7.87 21.21 -3.31
C ASP A 68 8.51 20.15 -4.23
N ILE A 69 7.68 19.52 -5.05
CA ILE A 69 8.07 18.49 -6.01
C ILE A 69 7.51 18.89 -7.37
N PRO A 70 8.31 18.86 -8.46
CA PRO A 70 7.81 19.11 -9.79
C PRO A 70 6.73 18.08 -10.17
N VAL A 71 5.56 18.58 -10.54
CA VAL A 71 4.43 17.76 -11.02
C VAL A 71 4.07 18.19 -12.43
N GLU A 72 4.23 17.30 -13.36
CA GLU A 72 3.90 17.49 -14.78
C GLU A 72 2.61 16.74 -15.13
N ILE A 73 1.69 17.42 -15.80
CA ILE A 73 0.55 16.79 -16.46
C ILE A 73 0.95 16.47 -17.88
N SER A 74 1.07 15.19 -18.21
CA SER A 74 1.43 14.74 -19.57
C SER A 74 0.20 14.62 -20.46
N GLU A 75 0.17 15.35 -21.56
CA GLU A 75 -0.90 15.29 -22.57
C GLU A 75 -0.75 14.13 -23.56
N VAL A 76 0.32 13.35 -23.43
CA VAL A 76 0.56 12.20 -24.30
C VAL A 76 -0.54 11.16 -24.10
N ASP A 77 -1.17 10.75 -25.18
CA ASP A 77 -2.20 9.71 -25.21
C ASP A 77 -1.94 8.73 -26.37
N TYR A 78 -2.61 7.59 -26.32
CA TYR A 78 -2.47 6.51 -27.30
C TYR A 78 -3.87 6.06 -27.73
N GLU A 79 -4.38 6.67 -28.83
CA GLU A 79 -5.74 6.42 -29.32
C GLU A 79 -5.97 4.96 -29.75
N ASP A 80 -4.91 4.25 -30.11
CA ASP A 80 -4.93 2.83 -30.48
C ASP A 80 -5.05 1.88 -29.28
N MET A 81 -4.97 2.40 -28.06
CA MET A 81 -5.06 1.64 -26.82
C MET A 81 -6.29 2.08 -25.99
N PRO A 82 -7.28 1.20 -25.77
CA PRO A 82 -8.47 1.57 -24.98
C PRO A 82 -8.23 1.50 -23.47
N GLU A 83 -7.27 0.70 -23.02
CA GLU A 83 -7.04 0.44 -21.59
C GLU A 83 -6.02 1.40 -20.99
N VAL A 84 -6.38 2.01 -19.85
CA VAL A 84 -5.52 2.95 -19.13
C VAL A 84 -4.22 2.30 -18.66
N ASP A 85 -4.27 1.07 -18.18
CA ASP A 85 -3.07 0.34 -17.72
C ASP A 85 -2.05 0.14 -18.86
N ALA A 86 -2.53 -0.19 -20.08
CA ALA A 86 -1.67 -0.35 -21.24
C ALA A 86 -1.03 0.98 -21.67
N LYS A 87 -1.80 2.06 -21.66
CA LYS A 87 -1.31 3.42 -21.92
C LYS A 87 -0.24 3.84 -20.91
N LEU A 88 -0.49 3.56 -19.63
CA LEU A 88 0.40 3.87 -18.53
C LEU A 88 1.78 3.22 -18.69
N LEU A 89 1.80 1.93 -19.04
CA LEU A 89 3.04 1.19 -19.26
C LEU A 89 3.79 1.68 -20.49
N ARG A 90 3.08 1.99 -21.56
CA ARG A 90 3.69 2.53 -22.79
C ARG A 90 4.34 3.88 -22.55
N LEU A 91 3.64 4.79 -21.87
CA LEU A 91 4.18 6.10 -21.51
C LEU A 91 5.40 5.96 -20.61
N SER A 92 5.32 5.12 -19.60
CA SER A 92 6.40 4.90 -18.65
C SER A 92 7.65 4.34 -19.33
N LYS A 93 7.48 3.44 -20.29
CA LYS A 93 8.58 2.92 -21.10
C LYS A 93 9.21 4.00 -21.98
N GLN A 94 8.39 4.84 -22.61
CA GLN A 94 8.84 5.95 -23.46
C GLN A 94 9.63 7.00 -22.68
N LEU A 95 9.22 7.27 -21.42
CA LEU A 95 9.88 8.24 -20.55
C LEU A 95 11.03 7.64 -19.73
N GLU A 96 11.30 6.35 -19.87
CA GLU A 96 12.21 5.61 -18.97
C GLU A 96 11.86 5.82 -17.49
N ALA A 97 10.57 5.93 -17.23
CA ALA A 97 10.01 6.23 -15.91
C ALA A 97 9.75 4.98 -15.07
N THR A 98 9.55 5.19 -13.78
CA THR A 98 9.05 4.19 -12.85
C THR A 98 7.56 4.42 -12.62
N VAL A 99 6.73 3.40 -12.76
CA VAL A 99 5.30 3.47 -12.41
C VAL A 99 5.15 3.29 -10.91
N ILE A 100 4.37 4.16 -10.28
CA ILE A 100 3.95 4.01 -8.89
C ILE A 100 2.52 3.51 -8.85
N THR A 101 2.30 2.37 -8.23
CA THR A 101 0.99 1.71 -8.14
C THR A 101 0.82 0.98 -6.81
N ASN A 102 -0.40 0.54 -6.53
CA ASN A 102 -0.70 -0.43 -5.47
C ASN A 102 -1.31 -1.73 -6.03
N ASP A 103 -1.37 -1.87 -7.35
CA ASP A 103 -1.93 -3.03 -8.03
C ASP A 103 -0.85 -4.06 -8.40
N PHE A 104 -0.94 -5.25 -7.81
CA PHE A 104 -0.01 -6.36 -8.11
C PHE A 104 -0.16 -6.92 -9.52
N ASN A 105 -1.32 -6.82 -10.15
CA ASN A 105 -1.50 -7.25 -11.54
C ASN A 105 -0.70 -6.36 -12.49
N LEU A 106 -0.68 -5.06 -12.22
CA LEU A 106 0.15 -4.13 -13.00
C LEU A 106 1.65 -4.45 -12.83
N ASN A 107 2.11 -4.83 -11.64
CA ASN A 107 3.48 -5.28 -11.41
C ASN A 107 3.87 -6.41 -12.37
N LYS A 108 3.02 -7.43 -12.51
CA LYS A 108 3.29 -8.59 -13.35
C LYS A 108 3.42 -8.21 -14.82
N VAL A 109 2.47 -7.41 -15.33
CA VAL A 109 2.47 -6.97 -16.73
C VAL A 109 3.66 -6.06 -17.01
N ALA A 110 3.95 -5.13 -16.12
CA ALA A 110 5.09 -4.22 -16.23
C ALA A 110 6.42 -4.96 -16.28
N SER A 111 6.60 -5.97 -15.43
CA SER A 111 7.80 -6.80 -15.39
C SER A 111 8.08 -7.46 -16.75
N VAL A 112 7.05 -8.01 -17.40
CA VAL A 112 7.18 -8.63 -18.73
C VAL A 112 7.59 -7.60 -19.79
N GLN A 113 7.14 -6.36 -19.65
CA GLN A 113 7.45 -5.28 -20.59
C GLN A 113 8.75 -4.53 -20.27
N GLY A 114 9.44 -4.90 -19.19
CA GLY A 114 10.67 -4.24 -18.76
C GLY A 114 10.45 -2.83 -18.18
N VAL A 115 9.26 -2.53 -17.69
CA VAL A 115 8.93 -1.27 -17.01
C VAL A 115 9.17 -1.42 -15.53
N ARG A 116 9.90 -0.47 -14.93
CA ARG A 116 10.12 -0.45 -13.49
C ARG A 116 8.84 -0.06 -12.76
N VAL A 117 8.55 -0.76 -11.67
CA VAL A 117 7.40 -0.51 -10.81
C VAL A 117 7.85 -0.28 -9.38
N PHE A 118 7.24 0.70 -8.75
CA PHE A 118 7.30 0.92 -7.32
C PHE A 118 5.90 0.69 -6.74
N ASN A 119 5.73 -0.43 -6.03
CA ASN A 119 4.46 -0.78 -5.42
C ASN A 119 4.43 -0.33 -3.96
N ILE A 120 3.48 0.54 -3.62
CA ILE A 120 3.40 1.09 -2.25
C ILE A 120 3.01 0.05 -1.20
N ASN A 121 2.33 -1.03 -1.57
CA ASN A 121 2.04 -2.13 -0.64
C ASN A 121 3.31 -2.95 -0.33
N GLU A 122 4.21 -3.10 -1.30
CA GLU A 122 5.53 -3.70 -1.06
C GLU A 122 6.37 -2.82 -0.12
N LEU A 123 6.35 -1.49 -0.33
CA LEU A 123 7.01 -0.56 0.58
C LEU A 123 6.43 -0.68 2.00
N ALA A 124 5.10 -0.67 2.13
CA ALA A 124 4.43 -0.78 3.43
C ALA A 124 4.85 -2.06 4.17
N ASN A 125 4.94 -3.18 3.47
CA ASN A 125 5.45 -4.44 4.03
C ASN A 125 6.93 -4.36 4.42
N ALA A 126 7.75 -3.74 3.59
CA ALA A 126 9.19 -3.64 3.81
C ALA A 126 9.55 -2.80 5.05
N VAL A 127 8.75 -1.79 5.37
CA VAL A 127 8.99 -0.89 6.52
C VAL A 127 8.29 -1.35 7.81
N LYS A 128 7.55 -2.45 7.78
CA LYS A 128 6.98 -3.02 9.01
C LYS A 128 8.09 -3.42 9.98
N PRO A 129 7.91 -3.17 11.28
CA PRO A 129 8.88 -3.61 12.29
C PRO A 129 9.18 -5.10 12.18
N THR A 130 10.45 -5.46 12.27
CA THR A 130 10.89 -6.85 12.34
C THR A 130 11.01 -7.24 13.80
N LEU A 131 10.28 -8.27 14.22
CA LEU A 131 10.33 -8.82 15.56
C LEU A 131 11.18 -10.08 15.55
N LEU A 132 12.14 -10.15 16.47
CA LEU A 132 13.05 -11.29 16.62
C LEU A 132 12.57 -12.20 17.77
N PRO A 133 12.82 -13.53 17.67
CA PRO A 133 12.60 -14.42 18.80
C PRO A 133 13.30 -13.91 20.05
N GLY A 134 12.57 -13.92 21.19
CA GLY A 134 13.04 -13.40 22.47
C GLY A 134 12.65 -11.96 22.75
N GLU A 135 12.21 -11.19 21.78
CA GLU A 135 11.67 -9.85 22.04
C GLU A 135 10.39 -9.91 22.83
N GLU A 136 10.23 -8.97 23.74
CA GLU A 136 9.07 -8.84 24.61
C GLU A 136 8.18 -7.70 24.13
N MET A 137 6.87 -7.90 24.25
CA MET A 137 5.90 -6.87 23.95
C MET A 137 4.62 -7.04 24.77
N THR A 138 3.87 -5.95 24.88
CA THR A 138 2.53 -5.95 25.48
C THR A 138 1.49 -6.01 24.38
N VAL A 139 0.57 -6.97 24.47
CA VAL A 139 -0.50 -7.15 23.48
C VAL A 139 -1.84 -7.36 24.19
N THR A 140 -2.93 -7.01 23.51
CA THR A 140 -4.29 -7.31 23.92
C THR A 140 -4.87 -8.40 23.04
N VAL A 141 -5.23 -9.53 23.61
CA VAL A 141 -5.85 -10.64 22.90
C VAL A 141 -7.29 -10.27 22.56
N VAL A 142 -7.67 -10.33 21.28
CA VAL A 142 -8.99 -9.86 20.81
C VAL A 142 -9.91 -10.98 20.35
N LYS A 143 -9.37 -12.15 19.99
CA LYS A 143 -10.15 -13.32 19.55
C LYS A 143 -9.37 -14.62 19.72
N GLU A 144 -10.05 -15.76 19.53
CA GLU A 144 -9.41 -17.08 19.45
C GLU A 144 -8.63 -17.24 18.15
N GLY A 145 -7.54 -18.02 18.21
CA GLY A 145 -6.77 -18.41 17.03
C GLY A 145 -7.35 -19.67 16.34
N LYS A 146 -6.76 -20.05 15.22
CA LYS A 146 -7.18 -21.22 14.44
C LYS A 146 -6.86 -22.54 15.14
N GLU A 147 -5.70 -22.63 15.77
CA GLU A 147 -5.26 -23.81 16.47
C GLU A 147 -5.79 -23.82 17.92
N PHE A 148 -5.85 -25.00 18.51
CA PHE A 148 -6.34 -25.14 19.87
C PHE A 148 -5.49 -24.35 20.87
N GLY A 149 -6.17 -23.63 21.74
CA GLY A 149 -5.56 -22.86 22.84
C GLY A 149 -4.97 -21.51 22.44
N GLN A 150 -4.95 -21.16 21.16
CA GLN A 150 -4.38 -19.90 20.68
C GLN A 150 -5.32 -18.70 20.88
N GLY A 151 -4.73 -17.56 21.27
CA GLY A 151 -5.35 -16.25 21.14
C GLY A 151 -4.71 -15.44 20.02
N VAL A 152 -5.39 -14.42 19.54
CA VAL A 152 -4.92 -13.52 18.47
C VAL A 152 -4.95 -12.09 18.96
N ALA A 153 -3.85 -11.38 18.75
CA ALA A 153 -3.73 -9.94 18.94
C ALA A 153 -3.24 -9.29 17.63
N PHE A 154 -3.37 -7.98 17.54
CA PHE A 154 -2.86 -7.20 16.40
C PHE A 154 -2.02 -6.05 16.91
N LEU A 155 -0.91 -5.79 16.19
CA LEU A 155 -0.16 -4.55 16.35
C LEU A 155 -0.89 -3.39 15.69
N ASP A 156 -0.48 -2.16 15.98
CA ASP A 156 -1.07 -0.94 15.41
C ASP A 156 -0.97 -0.91 13.88
N ASP A 157 0.04 -1.55 13.30
CA ASP A 157 0.23 -1.69 11.85
C ASP A 157 -0.60 -2.83 11.22
N GLY A 158 -1.42 -3.55 12.00
CA GLY A 158 -2.22 -4.67 11.55
C GLY A 158 -1.50 -6.03 11.55
N THR A 159 -0.24 -6.10 11.97
CA THR A 159 0.49 -7.37 12.09
C THR A 159 -0.19 -8.30 13.09
N MET A 160 -0.47 -9.53 12.68
CA MET A 160 -1.10 -10.54 13.54
C MET A 160 -0.09 -11.17 14.48
N ILE A 161 -0.44 -11.20 15.76
CA ILE A 161 0.29 -11.92 16.81
C ILE A 161 -0.56 -13.10 17.27
N VAL A 162 -0.04 -14.30 17.11
CA VAL A 162 -0.66 -15.53 17.63
C VAL A 162 -0.01 -15.87 18.95
N VAL A 163 -0.81 -15.85 20.02
CA VAL A 163 -0.32 -16.08 21.39
C VAL A 163 -0.76 -17.47 21.85
N GLU A 164 0.19 -18.31 22.20
CA GLU A 164 -0.07 -19.64 22.72
C GLU A 164 -0.73 -19.57 24.11
N ASN A 165 -1.65 -20.48 24.37
CA ASN A 165 -2.36 -20.61 25.67
C ASN A 165 -3.12 -19.34 26.10
N ALA A 166 -3.61 -18.56 25.15
CA ALA A 166 -4.34 -17.32 25.40
C ALA A 166 -5.82 -17.35 25.01
N LYS A 167 -6.34 -18.53 24.67
CA LYS A 167 -7.74 -18.72 24.25
C LYS A 167 -8.75 -18.19 25.28
N ASP A 168 -8.50 -18.42 26.57
CA ASP A 168 -9.41 -18.05 27.67
C ASP A 168 -9.12 -16.63 28.21
N ARG A 169 -8.24 -15.90 27.54
CA ARG A 169 -7.80 -14.57 27.98
C ARG A 169 -8.16 -13.46 27.01
N ILE A 170 -9.28 -13.61 26.32
CA ILE A 170 -9.77 -12.62 25.37
C ILE A 170 -10.11 -11.32 26.09
N ASN A 171 -9.74 -10.17 25.47
CA ASN A 171 -9.82 -8.83 26.03
C ASN A 171 -8.85 -8.54 27.19
N GLU A 172 -7.94 -9.46 27.50
CA GLU A 172 -6.87 -9.20 28.46
C GLU A 172 -5.62 -8.66 27.76
N THR A 173 -4.97 -7.72 28.43
CA THR A 173 -3.66 -7.19 28.03
C THR A 173 -2.58 -7.94 28.80
N MET A 174 -1.57 -8.44 28.10
CA MET A 174 -0.51 -9.25 28.69
C MET A 174 0.83 -9.00 28.04
N GLU A 175 1.89 -9.29 28.78
CA GLU A 175 3.24 -9.35 28.22
C GLU A 175 3.48 -10.71 27.56
N VAL A 176 4.03 -10.68 26.36
CA VAL A 176 4.37 -11.88 25.60
C VAL A 176 5.80 -11.81 25.10
N VAL A 177 6.36 -12.99 24.81
CA VAL A 177 7.70 -13.15 24.23
C VAL A 177 7.56 -13.76 22.85
N VAL A 178 8.16 -13.12 21.85
CA VAL A 178 8.17 -13.63 20.47
C VAL A 178 8.95 -14.96 20.40
N THR A 179 8.32 -15.98 19.81
CA THR A 179 8.94 -17.29 19.59
C THR A 179 9.39 -17.48 18.15
N SER A 180 8.60 -17.03 17.17
CA SER A 180 8.94 -17.10 15.76
C SER A 180 8.16 -16.08 14.93
N ALA A 181 8.62 -15.86 13.71
CA ALA A 181 7.92 -15.05 12.71
C ALA A 181 7.79 -15.82 11.41
N LEU A 182 6.61 -15.77 10.79
CA LEU A 182 6.32 -16.41 9.52
C LEU A 182 5.85 -15.38 8.50
N GLN A 183 6.50 -15.35 7.33
CA GLN A 183 6.04 -14.56 6.20
C GLN A 183 5.05 -15.39 5.39
N THR A 184 3.81 -14.88 5.24
CA THR A 184 2.76 -15.49 4.43
C THR A 184 2.38 -14.59 3.26
N ALA A 185 1.63 -15.13 2.29
CA ALA A 185 1.07 -14.35 1.19
C ALA A 185 0.13 -13.23 1.67
N ALA A 186 -0.52 -13.41 2.84
CA ALA A 186 -1.39 -12.42 3.46
C ALA A 186 -0.64 -11.39 4.34
N GLY A 187 0.68 -11.51 4.47
CA GLY A 187 1.52 -10.65 5.30
C GLY A 187 2.32 -11.42 6.34
N ARG A 188 2.87 -10.68 7.31
CA ARG A 188 3.70 -11.24 8.38
C ARG A 188 2.83 -11.70 9.55
N MET A 189 3.11 -12.90 10.05
CA MET A 189 2.47 -13.49 11.22
C MET A 189 3.54 -13.75 12.29
N ILE A 190 3.29 -13.29 13.51
CA ILE A 190 4.20 -13.45 14.64
C ILE A 190 3.60 -14.44 15.63
N PHE A 191 4.41 -15.40 16.06
CA PHE A 191 4.06 -16.34 17.14
C PHE A 191 4.73 -15.90 18.43
N ALA A 192 3.98 -15.94 19.52
CA ALA A 192 4.44 -15.53 20.83
C ALA A 192 3.87 -16.45 21.92
N ARG A 193 4.54 -16.47 23.05
CA ARG A 193 4.06 -17.11 24.28
C ARG A 193 3.87 -16.06 25.37
N ILE A 194 3.01 -16.36 26.32
CA ILE A 194 2.81 -15.49 27.50
C ILE A 194 4.13 -15.49 28.28
N LYS A 195 4.58 -14.30 28.68
CA LYS A 195 5.75 -14.16 29.53
C LYS A 195 5.40 -14.70 30.92
N GLU A 196 6.16 -15.71 31.36
CA GLU A 196 6.06 -16.21 32.72
C GLU A 196 6.69 -15.21 33.69
N GLN A 197 6.01 -15.02 34.82
CA GLN A 197 6.49 -14.14 35.91
C GLN A 197 7.64 -14.81 36.68
#